data_04dc4bd9d1537e8d400b18ad682d8cf1
#
_entry.id   04dc4bd9d1537e8d400b18ad682d8cf1
#
_cell.length_a   1.000
_cell.length_b   1.000
_cell.length_c   1.000
_cell.angle_alpha   90.00
_cell.angle_beta   90.00
_cell.angle_gamma   90.00
#
_symmetry.space_group_name_H-M   'P 1'
#
loop_
_entity.id
_entity.type
_entity.pdbx_description
1 polymer ?
#
loop_
_entity_poly.entity_id
_entity_poly.type
_entity_poly.pdbx_seq_one_letter_code
_entity_poly.pdbx_strand_id
1 'polypeptide(L)'
;MIMAVLMMLCPDIYASAKKAEESPAVQVLTSSKNARKLEGGMLKLARPALKKTPMAVVMDDIDMMVMYSISQKADEEEKQFAQQAINVLEKYNKVSEIDDPDYRMSIYIDNPVGENFSEIILYISRPDPSIMVFVGNFTIGSLKKVGEISDQRRMERRQAKR
;
A
#
# COMPACT_ATOMS: atom_id res chain seq x y z
N MET A 1 -4.11 -18.67 -32.59
CA MET A 1 -4.12 -19.83 -31.69
C MET A 1 -2.93 -19.88 -30.73
N ILE A 2 -1.84 -19.14 -30.95
CA ILE A 2 -0.65 -19.09 -30.08
C ILE A 2 -0.83 -18.20 -28.84
N MET A 3 -1.68 -17.18 -28.89
CA MET A 3 -1.90 -16.25 -27.78
C MET A 3 -2.74 -16.85 -26.63
N ALA A 4 -3.59 -17.83 -26.89
CA ALA A 4 -4.39 -18.48 -25.86
C ALA A 4 -3.60 -19.44 -24.98
N VAL A 5 -2.50 -19.98 -25.47
CA VAL A 5 -1.64 -20.93 -24.72
C VAL A 5 -0.71 -20.22 -23.75
N LEU A 6 -0.32 -18.96 -24.05
CA LEU A 6 0.54 -18.17 -23.12
C LEU A 6 -0.23 -17.67 -21.87
N MET A 7 -1.57 -17.51 -21.97
CA MET A 7 -2.39 -17.10 -20.84
C MET A 7 -2.63 -18.20 -19.80
N MET A 8 -2.45 -19.47 -20.17
CA MET A 8 -2.60 -20.60 -19.23
C MET A 8 -1.37 -20.85 -18.34
N LEU A 9 -0.23 -20.22 -18.65
CA LEU A 9 1.04 -20.49 -17.93
C LEU A 9 1.31 -19.56 -16.75
N CYS A 10 0.52 -18.49 -16.53
CA CYS A 10 0.68 -17.59 -15.39
C CYS A 10 -0.67 -17.12 -14.84
N PRO A 11 -1.48 -18.01 -14.22
CA PRO A 11 -2.78 -17.62 -13.67
C PRO A 11 -2.68 -16.54 -12.58
N ASP A 12 -1.58 -16.51 -11.83
CA ASP A 12 -1.38 -15.58 -10.73
C ASP A 12 -1.16 -14.13 -11.21
N ILE A 13 -0.42 -13.94 -12.32
CA ILE A 13 -0.19 -12.61 -12.90
C ILE A 13 -1.50 -12.03 -13.43
N TYR A 14 -2.33 -12.85 -14.06
CA TYR A 14 -3.62 -12.41 -14.59
C TYR A 14 -4.62 -12.09 -13.46
N ALA A 15 -4.65 -12.89 -12.41
CA ALA A 15 -5.50 -12.66 -11.25
C ALA A 15 -5.10 -11.37 -10.50
N SER A 16 -3.81 -11.09 -10.36
CA SER A 16 -3.32 -9.87 -9.72
C SER A 16 -3.62 -8.62 -10.54
N ALA A 17 -3.42 -8.66 -11.86
CA ALA A 17 -3.77 -7.55 -12.75
C ALA A 17 -5.27 -7.22 -12.68
N LYS A 18 -6.14 -8.24 -12.69
CA LYS A 18 -7.59 -8.06 -12.56
C LYS A 18 -7.99 -7.46 -11.21
N LYS A 19 -7.36 -7.90 -10.11
CA LYS A 19 -7.59 -7.32 -8.77
C LYS A 19 -7.20 -5.85 -8.72
N ALA A 20 -6.08 -5.47 -9.33
CA ALA A 20 -5.63 -4.09 -9.37
C ALA A 20 -6.59 -3.16 -10.13
N GLU A 21 -7.17 -3.63 -11.24
CA GLU A 21 -8.17 -2.88 -12.01
C GLU A 21 -9.49 -2.70 -11.25
N GLU A 22 -9.83 -3.62 -10.35
CA GLU A 22 -11.04 -3.58 -9.52
C GLU A 22 -10.87 -2.76 -8.23
N SER A 23 -9.62 -2.42 -7.86
CA SER A 23 -9.31 -1.68 -6.64
C SER A 23 -9.81 -0.24 -6.68
N PRO A 24 -10.75 0.17 -5.80
CA PRO A 24 -11.21 1.56 -5.73
C PRO A 24 -10.08 2.54 -5.40
N ALA A 25 -9.15 2.15 -4.53
CA ALA A 25 -8.02 3.00 -4.15
C ALA A 25 -7.04 3.19 -5.33
N VAL A 26 -6.70 2.11 -6.05
CA VAL A 26 -5.85 2.20 -7.25
C VAL A 26 -6.50 3.07 -8.31
N GLN A 27 -7.80 2.88 -8.61
CA GLN A 27 -8.51 3.67 -9.61
C GLN A 27 -8.51 5.17 -9.28
N VAL A 28 -8.82 5.52 -8.03
CA VAL A 28 -8.80 6.93 -7.60
C VAL A 28 -7.39 7.48 -7.68
N LEU A 29 -6.38 6.83 -7.07
CA LEU A 29 -5.04 7.39 -7.01
C LEU A 29 -4.40 7.53 -8.38
N THR A 30 -4.55 6.54 -9.27
CA THR A 30 -3.95 6.57 -10.61
C THR A 30 -4.57 7.59 -11.55
N SER A 31 -5.73 8.17 -11.21
CA SER A 31 -6.30 9.30 -11.96
C SER A 31 -5.53 10.62 -11.72
N SER A 32 -4.69 10.69 -10.68
CA SER A 32 -3.83 11.84 -10.41
C SER A 32 -2.50 11.74 -11.16
N LYS A 33 -2.07 12.84 -11.77
CA LYS A 33 -0.72 12.99 -12.34
C LYS A 33 0.40 12.91 -11.29
N ASN A 34 0.07 13.13 -10.02
CA ASN A 34 1.00 13.11 -8.88
C ASN A 34 1.14 11.72 -8.26
N ALA A 35 0.35 10.75 -8.70
CA ALA A 35 0.51 9.37 -8.28
C ALA A 35 1.64 8.68 -9.06
N ARG A 36 2.33 7.77 -8.39
CA ARG A 36 3.37 6.92 -8.99
C ARG A 36 2.96 5.47 -8.86
N LYS A 37 2.77 4.81 -9.99
CA LYS A 37 2.51 3.39 -10.06
C LYS A 37 3.82 2.64 -10.34
N LEU A 38 4.13 1.63 -9.53
CA LEU A 38 5.29 0.76 -9.67
C LEU A 38 4.83 -0.67 -9.81
N GLU A 39 5.24 -1.34 -10.88
CA GLU A 39 4.95 -2.73 -11.18
C GLU A 39 6.11 -3.38 -11.94
N GLY A 40 6.18 -4.70 -11.97
CA GLY A 40 7.18 -5.45 -12.70
C GLY A 40 8.61 -5.06 -12.38
N GLY A 41 9.38 -4.67 -13.39
CA GLY A 41 10.79 -4.28 -13.25
C GLY A 41 11.01 -3.05 -12.36
N MET A 42 10.11 -2.07 -12.40
CA MET A 42 10.20 -0.87 -11.56
C MET A 42 10.00 -1.20 -10.07
N LEU A 43 9.07 -2.10 -9.77
CA LEU A 43 8.88 -2.59 -8.40
C LEU A 43 10.13 -3.32 -7.90
N LYS A 44 10.79 -4.13 -8.75
CA LYS A 44 12.05 -4.78 -8.40
C LYS A 44 13.16 -3.80 -8.02
N LEU A 45 13.23 -2.64 -8.70
CA LEU A 45 14.18 -1.57 -8.36
C LEU A 45 13.84 -0.87 -7.04
N ALA A 46 12.57 -0.81 -6.64
CA ALA A 46 12.14 -0.23 -5.38
C ALA A 46 12.34 -1.18 -4.17
N ARG A 47 12.45 -2.49 -4.39
CA ARG A 47 12.61 -3.50 -3.31
C ARG A 47 13.70 -3.19 -2.28
N PRO A 48 14.92 -2.72 -2.65
CA PRO A 48 15.94 -2.38 -1.65
C PRO A 48 15.51 -1.31 -0.66
N ALA A 49 14.69 -0.34 -1.09
CA ALA A 49 14.12 0.67 -0.20
C ALA A 49 13.05 0.07 0.72
N LEU A 50 12.20 -0.81 0.20
CA LEU A 50 11.16 -1.50 0.98
C LEU A 50 11.75 -2.44 2.05
N LYS A 51 12.93 -3.05 1.81
CA LYS A 51 13.64 -3.88 2.79
C LYS A 51 13.94 -3.16 4.10
N LYS A 52 14.05 -1.83 4.06
CA LYS A 52 14.28 -1.00 5.25
C LYS A 52 12.98 -0.62 5.98
N THR A 53 11.84 -1.07 5.52
CA THR A 53 10.52 -0.81 6.11
C THR A 53 9.92 -2.07 6.72
N PRO A 54 8.86 -1.99 7.54
CA PRO A 54 8.11 -3.16 7.99
C PRO A 54 7.53 -3.99 6.84
N MET A 55 7.33 -3.40 5.67
CA MET A 55 6.83 -4.07 4.46
C MET A 55 7.81 -5.11 3.89
N ALA A 56 9.05 -5.18 4.40
CA ALA A 56 10.03 -6.20 4.00
C ALA A 56 9.50 -7.64 4.11
N VAL A 57 8.61 -7.88 5.06
CA VAL A 57 8.03 -9.23 5.33
C VAL A 57 7.09 -9.69 4.22
N VAL A 58 6.42 -8.75 3.57
CA VAL A 58 5.41 -9.03 2.52
C VAL A 58 5.90 -8.62 1.14
N MET A 59 7.17 -8.25 1.02
CA MET A 59 7.72 -7.66 -0.20
C MET A 59 7.65 -8.59 -1.42
N ASP A 60 7.78 -9.89 -1.20
CA ASP A 60 7.73 -10.89 -2.28
C ASP A 60 6.29 -11.17 -2.73
N ASP A 61 5.32 -10.82 -1.89
CA ASP A 61 3.88 -10.96 -2.16
C ASP A 61 3.29 -9.72 -2.85
N ILE A 62 4.11 -8.65 -3.05
CA ILE A 62 3.68 -7.40 -3.70
C ILE A 62 3.87 -7.52 -5.22
N ASP A 63 2.79 -7.35 -5.96
CA ASP A 63 2.75 -7.33 -7.42
C ASP A 63 2.77 -5.91 -7.98
N MET A 64 2.15 -4.97 -7.26
CA MET A 64 2.04 -3.58 -7.65
C MET A 64 2.02 -2.67 -6.42
N MET A 65 2.56 -1.46 -6.58
CA MET A 65 2.48 -0.40 -5.59
C MET A 65 2.03 0.91 -6.27
N VAL A 66 1.12 1.62 -5.63
CA VAL A 66 0.74 2.99 -6.00
C VAL A 66 1.06 3.91 -4.85
N MET A 67 1.74 5.01 -5.13
CA MET A 67 2.10 6.04 -4.14
C MET A 67 1.49 7.37 -4.56
N TYR A 68 0.87 8.05 -3.63
CA TYR A 68 0.36 9.41 -3.79
C TYR A 68 0.80 10.26 -2.60
N SER A 69 1.56 11.32 -2.88
CA SER A 69 2.01 12.28 -1.86
C SER A 69 1.12 13.51 -1.91
N ILE A 70 0.61 13.93 -0.75
CA ILE A 70 -0.27 15.08 -0.60
C ILE A 70 0.60 16.29 -0.32
N SER A 71 0.65 17.23 -1.27
CA SER A 71 1.47 18.44 -1.12
C SER A 71 0.87 19.39 -0.07
N GLN A 72 1.72 19.93 0.81
CA GLN A 72 1.32 20.99 1.74
C GLN A 72 1.03 22.32 1.03
N LYS A 73 1.55 22.49 -0.20
CA LYS A 73 1.34 23.66 -1.06
C LYS A 73 0.34 23.39 -2.19
N ALA A 74 -0.52 22.38 -2.00
CA ALA A 74 -1.53 21.99 -2.96
C ALA A 74 -2.49 23.14 -3.27
N ASP A 75 -2.85 23.30 -4.54
CA ASP A 75 -3.97 24.16 -4.95
C ASP A 75 -5.32 23.54 -4.55
N GLU A 76 -6.41 24.22 -4.82
CA GLU A 76 -7.75 23.74 -4.40
C GLU A 76 -8.17 22.46 -5.12
N GLU A 77 -7.75 22.25 -6.36
CA GLU A 77 -8.03 21.02 -7.10
C GLU A 77 -7.28 19.83 -6.49
N GLU A 78 -6.00 19.99 -6.17
CA GLU A 78 -5.21 18.98 -5.46
C GLU A 78 -5.76 18.68 -4.07
N LYS A 79 -6.22 19.69 -3.32
CA LYS A 79 -6.84 19.48 -2.01
C LYS A 79 -8.13 18.67 -2.11
N GLN A 80 -8.98 18.98 -3.09
CA GLN A 80 -10.20 18.22 -3.34
C GLN A 80 -9.89 16.79 -3.73
N PHE A 81 -8.89 16.59 -4.59
CA PHE A 81 -8.43 15.24 -4.95
C PHE A 81 -7.88 14.48 -3.75
N ALA A 82 -7.04 15.12 -2.91
CA ALA A 82 -6.52 14.52 -1.68
C ALA A 82 -7.67 14.08 -0.74
N GLN A 83 -8.72 14.89 -0.62
CA GLN A 83 -9.90 14.51 0.17
C GLN A 83 -10.63 13.30 -0.42
N GLN A 84 -10.79 13.23 -1.75
CA GLN A 84 -11.37 12.06 -2.42
C GLN A 84 -10.50 10.80 -2.19
N ALA A 85 -9.18 10.93 -2.28
CA ALA A 85 -8.24 9.86 -2.03
C ALA A 85 -8.30 9.35 -0.58
N ILE A 86 -8.54 10.24 0.39
CA ILE A 86 -8.75 9.87 1.80
C ILE A 86 -10.12 9.20 1.97
N ASN A 87 -11.17 9.74 1.38
CA ASN A 87 -12.53 9.22 1.51
C ASN A 87 -12.67 7.79 0.96
N VAL A 88 -11.87 7.43 -0.06
CA VAL A 88 -11.89 6.05 -0.58
C VAL A 88 -11.49 5.02 0.46
N LEU A 89 -10.70 5.41 1.48
CA LEU A 89 -10.26 4.51 2.57
C LEU A 89 -11.43 4.03 3.44
N GLU A 90 -12.57 4.71 3.42
CA GLU A 90 -13.79 4.26 4.13
C GLU A 90 -14.35 2.94 3.59
N LYS A 91 -13.95 2.55 2.38
CA LYS A 91 -14.30 1.26 1.77
C LYS A 91 -13.43 0.09 2.26
N TYR A 92 -12.42 0.37 3.07
CA TYR A 92 -11.43 -0.59 3.55
C TYR A 92 -11.52 -0.77 5.07
N ASN A 93 -11.05 -1.91 5.54
CA ASN A 93 -11.01 -2.21 6.96
C ASN A 93 -9.76 -1.61 7.59
N LYS A 94 -9.92 -0.66 8.50
CA LYS A 94 -8.80 -0.15 9.31
C LYS A 94 -8.39 -1.20 10.33
N VAL A 95 -7.16 -1.71 10.21
CA VAL A 95 -6.65 -2.80 11.06
C VAL A 95 -5.64 -2.33 12.10
N SER A 96 -5.01 -1.17 11.89
CA SER A 96 -4.05 -0.62 12.84
C SER A 96 -3.94 0.90 12.70
N GLU A 97 -3.56 1.55 13.80
CA GLU A 97 -3.17 2.96 13.81
C GLU A 97 -1.96 3.15 14.73
N ILE A 98 -0.96 3.85 14.24
CA ILE A 98 0.19 4.30 15.01
C ILE A 98 0.08 5.80 15.14
N ASP A 99 -0.05 6.30 16.37
CA ASP A 99 -0.12 7.73 16.67
C ASP A 99 1.03 8.09 17.64
N ASP A 100 2.07 8.66 17.08
CA ASP A 100 3.20 9.24 17.78
C ASP A 100 3.21 10.76 17.57
N PRO A 101 3.83 11.58 18.46
CA PRO A 101 3.89 13.04 18.28
C PRO A 101 4.42 13.48 16.91
N ASP A 102 5.42 12.77 16.40
CA ASP A 102 6.10 13.12 15.13
C ASP A 102 5.57 12.35 13.92
N TYR A 103 4.71 11.33 14.12
CA TYR A 103 4.34 10.41 13.06
C TYR A 103 2.96 9.77 13.32
N ARG A 104 2.09 9.84 12.33
CA ARG A 104 0.79 9.16 12.39
C ARG A 104 0.54 8.38 11.11
N MET A 105 0.24 7.09 11.27
CA MET A 105 -0.04 6.19 10.17
C MET A 105 -1.22 5.28 10.51
N SER A 106 -2.10 5.09 9.56
CA SER A 106 -3.18 4.09 9.62
C SER A 106 -2.95 3.02 8.56
N ILE A 107 -3.26 1.78 8.90
CA ILE A 107 -3.16 0.62 8.01
C ILE A 107 -4.56 0.10 7.72
N TYR A 108 -4.86 -0.06 6.45
CA TYR A 108 -6.14 -0.58 5.96
C TYR A 108 -5.89 -1.80 5.07
N ILE A 109 -6.88 -2.69 5.02
CA ILE A 109 -6.90 -3.83 4.09
C ILE A 109 -8.25 -3.90 3.39
N ASP A 110 -8.31 -4.54 2.22
CA ASP A 110 -9.57 -4.92 1.59
C ASP A 110 -10.29 -6.02 2.40
N ASN A 111 -11.47 -6.45 1.94
CA ASN A 111 -12.23 -7.49 2.64
C ASN A 111 -11.55 -8.85 2.50
N PRO A 112 -11.11 -9.48 3.61
CA PRO A 112 -10.48 -10.79 3.55
C PRO A 112 -11.45 -11.88 3.08
N VAL A 113 -10.91 -12.83 2.32
CA VAL A 113 -11.59 -14.08 1.98
C VAL A 113 -10.85 -15.21 2.69
N GLY A 114 -11.41 -15.71 3.80
CA GLY A 114 -10.69 -16.57 4.72
C GLY A 114 -9.52 -15.82 5.39
N GLU A 115 -8.29 -16.34 5.21
CA GLU A 115 -7.07 -15.69 5.71
C GLU A 115 -6.36 -14.81 4.67
N ASN A 116 -6.87 -14.76 3.44
CA ASN A 116 -6.25 -14.06 2.32
C ASN A 116 -6.92 -12.72 2.03
N PHE A 117 -6.14 -11.75 1.61
CA PHE A 117 -6.61 -10.46 1.13
C PHE A 117 -5.63 -9.91 0.07
N SER A 118 -6.04 -8.88 -0.65
CA SER A 118 -5.34 -8.44 -1.86
C SER A 118 -4.66 -7.10 -1.75
N GLU A 119 -5.05 -6.28 -0.78
CA GLU A 119 -4.58 -4.90 -0.68
C GLU A 119 -4.18 -4.54 0.74
N ILE A 120 -3.01 -3.89 0.85
CA ILE A 120 -2.58 -3.17 2.06
C ILE A 120 -2.48 -1.71 1.71
N ILE A 121 -3.14 -0.84 2.47
CA ILE A 121 -3.06 0.60 2.30
C ILE A 121 -2.45 1.22 3.55
N LEU A 122 -1.38 1.98 3.34
CA LEU A 122 -0.78 2.81 4.38
C LEU A 122 -1.18 4.26 4.13
N TYR A 123 -1.86 4.86 5.08
CA TYR A 123 -2.15 6.28 5.10
C TYR A 123 -1.30 6.96 6.17
N ILE A 124 -0.33 7.73 5.75
CA ILE A 124 0.48 8.59 6.60
C ILE A 124 -0.18 9.96 6.61
N SER A 125 -0.59 10.45 7.79
CA SER A 125 -1.24 11.76 7.90
C SER A 125 -0.29 12.86 8.36
N ARG A 126 0.86 12.52 8.94
CA ARG A 126 1.95 13.43 9.32
C ARG A 126 3.27 12.67 9.46
N PRO A 127 4.47 13.28 9.26
CA PRO A 127 4.64 14.72 8.93
C PRO A 127 4.28 15.05 7.48
N ASP A 128 4.52 14.14 6.54
CA ASP A 128 4.31 14.31 5.10
C ASP A 128 3.15 13.43 4.66
N PRO A 129 1.94 14.01 4.46
CA PRO A 129 0.77 13.23 4.15
C PRO A 129 0.93 12.44 2.84
N SER A 130 0.65 11.14 2.89
CA SER A 130 0.77 10.26 1.73
C SER A 130 -0.09 9.01 1.86
N ILE A 131 -0.49 8.46 0.73
CA ILE A 131 -1.21 7.19 0.63
C ILE A 131 -0.37 6.24 -0.22
N MET A 132 -0.13 5.03 0.31
CA MET A 132 0.54 3.96 -0.43
C MET A 132 -0.37 2.74 -0.47
N VAL A 133 -0.67 2.26 -1.67
CA VAL A 133 -1.46 1.05 -1.91
C VAL A 133 -0.52 -0.03 -2.42
N PHE A 134 -0.52 -1.17 -1.74
CA PHE A 134 0.19 -2.37 -2.15
C PHE A 134 -0.85 -3.40 -2.57
N VAL A 135 -0.75 -3.87 -3.80
CA VAL A 135 -1.59 -4.94 -4.35
C VAL A 135 -0.77 -6.20 -4.49
N GLY A 136 -1.33 -7.33 -4.07
CA GLY A 136 -0.64 -8.59 -4.09
C GLY A 136 -1.48 -9.73 -3.54
N ASN A 137 -0.82 -10.72 -2.96
CA ASN A 137 -1.48 -11.87 -2.34
C ASN A 137 -1.01 -12.02 -0.89
N PHE A 138 -1.71 -11.39 0.03
CA PHE A 138 -1.33 -11.28 1.43
C PHE A 138 -2.14 -12.21 2.31
N THR A 139 -1.61 -12.52 3.49
CA THR A 139 -2.31 -13.28 4.54
C THR A 139 -2.42 -12.47 5.83
N ILE A 140 -3.41 -12.78 6.66
CA ILE A 140 -3.55 -12.20 8.00
C ILE A 140 -2.29 -12.47 8.84
N GLY A 141 -1.64 -13.64 8.66
CA GLY A 141 -0.39 -13.96 9.34
C GLY A 141 0.77 -13.05 8.93
N SER A 142 0.90 -12.71 7.64
CA SER A 142 1.93 -11.78 7.17
C SER A 142 1.67 -10.35 7.65
N LEU A 143 0.40 -9.93 7.72
CA LEU A 143 0.02 -8.62 8.27
C LEU A 143 0.38 -8.47 9.76
N LYS A 144 0.15 -9.51 10.57
CA LYS A 144 0.58 -9.51 11.98
C LYS A 144 2.08 -9.29 12.13
N LYS A 145 2.90 -9.96 11.32
CA LYS A 145 4.36 -9.75 11.31
C LYS A 145 4.75 -8.31 10.94
N VAL A 146 4.05 -7.68 9.98
CA VAL A 146 4.27 -6.26 9.65
C VAL A 146 4.00 -5.38 10.88
N GLY A 147 2.92 -5.64 11.62
CA GLY A 147 2.58 -4.94 12.85
C GLY A 147 3.65 -5.10 13.94
N GLU A 148 4.08 -6.32 14.22
CA GLU A 148 5.10 -6.63 15.24
C GLU A 148 6.43 -5.91 14.95
N ILE A 149 6.91 -5.93 13.70
CA ILE A 149 8.12 -5.22 13.30
C ILE A 149 7.96 -3.71 13.42
N SER A 150 6.78 -3.18 13.10
CA SER A 150 6.50 -1.75 13.26
C SER A 150 6.58 -1.32 14.72
N ASP A 151 6.02 -2.11 15.63
CA ASP A 151 6.05 -1.84 17.07
C ASP A 151 7.47 -1.98 17.65
N GLN A 152 8.23 -3.00 17.24
CA GLN A 152 9.62 -3.16 17.67
C GLN A 152 10.46 -1.95 17.28
N ARG A 153 10.39 -1.51 16.02
CA ARG A 153 11.14 -0.33 15.53
C ARG A 153 10.74 0.95 16.25
N ARG A 154 9.45 1.07 16.63
CA ARG A 154 8.97 2.22 17.43
C ARG A 154 9.62 2.22 18.81
N MET A 155 9.70 1.07 19.47
CA MET A 155 10.36 0.96 20.78
C MET A 155 11.85 1.29 20.69
N GLU A 156 12.57 0.79 19.68
CA GLU A 156 13.99 1.08 19.45
C GLU A 156 14.23 2.59 19.26
N ARG A 157 13.39 3.27 18.46
CA ARG A 157 13.49 4.73 18.28
C ARG A 157 13.26 5.52 19.56
N ARG A 158 12.33 5.08 20.41
CA ARG A 158 12.09 5.73 21.71
C ARG A 158 13.26 5.55 22.67
N GLN A 159 13.92 4.39 22.65
CA GLN A 159 15.12 4.16 23.47
C GLN A 159 16.33 4.98 22.99
N ALA A 160 16.50 5.13 21.68
CA ALA A 160 17.60 5.92 21.10
C ALA A 160 17.47 7.44 21.33
N LYS A 161 16.27 7.94 21.66
CA LYS A 161 16.00 9.36 21.99
C LYS A 161 16.19 9.69 23.50
N ARG A 162 16.45 8.69 24.35
CA ARG A 162 16.74 8.85 25.78
C ARG A 162 18.22 8.87 26.04
#